data_0750f6e7a3ecfff8a2f4d367350120b3
#
_entry.id   0750f6e7a3ecfff8a2f4d367350120b3
#
_cell.length_a   1.000
_cell.length_b   1.000
_cell.length_c   1.000
_cell.angle_alpha   90.00
_cell.angle_beta   90.00
_cell.angle_gamma   90.00
#
_symmetry.space_group_name_H-M   'P 1'
#
loop_
_entity.id
_entity.type
_entity.pdbx_description
1 polymer ?
#
loop_
_entity_poly.entity_id
_entity_poly.type
_entity_poly.pdbx_seq_one_letter_code
_entity_poly.pdbx_strand_id
1 'polypeptide(L)'
;MKLIVTSDCHGRLSQARIPHGDVLILAGDILANRSGDPDIDAAFQLNAIRELDDFCGTLGFRHVLLIAGNHDWVFERYKDAHRVLKNIVYLEDSRTEIEGVKFWGSPHQPWFFDWAFNHPRNGTALAHYWSLIPGDTDVLITHGPPFGILDLPFGKGEPAGCELLLHRVREVNPRVHIFGHIHGSYGKKQIGRTLFVNACLCNEAYDPVNPPQVIDL
;
A
#
# COMPACT_ATOMS: atom_id res chain seq x y z
N MET A 1 14.20 -12.82 -6.94
CA MET A 1 12.91 -12.85 -6.21
C MET A 1 11.88 -12.12 -7.05
N LYS A 2 10.74 -12.76 -7.34
CA LYS A 2 9.67 -12.15 -8.13
C LYS A 2 8.58 -11.61 -7.21
N LEU A 3 8.38 -10.29 -7.21
CA LEU A 3 7.32 -9.62 -6.48
C LEU A 3 6.11 -9.41 -7.40
N ILE A 4 4.92 -9.73 -6.90
CA ILE A 4 3.64 -9.35 -7.51
C ILE A 4 3.04 -8.30 -6.62
N VAL A 5 2.74 -7.12 -7.16
CA VAL A 5 2.29 -5.99 -6.35
C VAL A 5 0.98 -5.41 -6.87
N THR A 6 0.08 -5.07 -5.96
CA THR A 6 -1.20 -4.41 -6.24
C THR A 6 -1.62 -3.56 -5.06
N SER A 7 -2.48 -2.60 -5.28
CA SER A 7 -3.11 -1.75 -4.27
C SER A 7 -4.50 -1.32 -4.75
N ASP A 8 -5.23 -0.60 -3.92
CA ASP A 8 -6.51 0.02 -4.29
C ASP A 8 -7.47 -0.98 -4.94
N CYS A 9 -7.59 -2.14 -4.29
CA CYS A 9 -8.45 -3.23 -4.76
C CYS A 9 -9.92 -3.02 -4.38
N HIS A 10 -10.20 -2.27 -3.30
CA HIS A 10 -11.55 -1.93 -2.81
C HIS A 10 -12.50 -3.15 -2.79
N GLY A 11 -12.02 -4.28 -2.25
CA GLY A 11 -12.77 -5.54 -2.18
C GLY A 11 -12.84 -6.34 -3.49
N ARG A 12 -12.09 -5.95 -4.52
CA ARG A 12 -12.15 -6.58 -5.87
C ARG A 12 -10.89 -7.42 -6.21
N LEU A 13 -10.04 -7.72 -5.23
CA LEU A 13 -8.80 -8.48 -5.47
C LEU A 13 -9.06 -9.82 -6.17
N SER A 14 -10.14 -10.52 -5.84
CA SER A 14 -10.51 -11.79 -6.44
C SER A 14 -10.91 -11.71 -7.93
N GLN A 15 -11.17 -10.51 -8.46
CA GLN A 15 -11.45 -10.26 -9.86
C GLN A 15 -10.16 -10.06 -10.68
N ALA A 16 -9.03 -9.83 -10.02
CA ALA A 16 -7.76 -9.64 -10.68
C ALA A 16 -7.15 -10.98 -11.11
N ARG A 17 -6.53 -11.01 -12.29
CA ARG A 17 -5.69 -12.14 -12.69
C ARG A 17 -4.30 -11.97 -12.06
N ILE A 18 -4.08 -12.60 -10.90
CA ILE A 18 -2.84 -12.51 -10.15
C ILE A 18 -1.80 -13.46 -10.75
N PRO A 19 -0.64 -12.97 -11.26
CA PRO A 19 0.42 -13.82 -11.78
C PRO A 19 1.13 -14.62 -10.68
N HIS A 20 1.83 -15.69 -11.05
CA HIS A 20 2.68 -16.41 -10.10
C HIS A 20 3.93 -15.60 -9.75
N GLY A 21 4.32 -15.63 -8.47
CA GLY A 21 5.50 -14.98 -7.93
C GLY A 21 5.93 -15.56 -6.59
N ASP A 22 6.97 -15.00 -6.01
CA ASP A 22 7.51 -15.43 -4.71
C ASP A 22 6.81 -14.70 -3.56
N VAL A 23 6.57 -13.39 -3.73
CA VAL A 23 5.95 -12.51 -2.73
C VAL A 23 4.80 -11.75 -3.37
N LEU A 24 3.62 -11.77 -2.73
CA LEU A 24 2.51 -10.87 -3.06
C LEU A 24 2.55 -9.68 -2.12
N ILE A 25 2.43 -8.46 -2.64
CA ILE A 25 2.40 -7.23 -1.87
C ILE A 25 1.08 -6.49 -2.14
N LEU A 26 0.35 -6.22 -1.06
CA LEU A 26 -0.91 -5.49 -1.05
C LEU A 26 -0.65 -4.11 -0.40
N ALA A 27 -0.57 -3.06 -1.23
CA ALA A 27 -0.10 -1.75 -0.80
C ALA A 27 -1.24 -0.78 -0.40
N GLY A 28 -2.22 -1.29 0.35
CA GLY A 28 -3.31 -0.52 0.95
C GLY A 28 -4.56 -0.42 0.08
N ASP A 29 -5.64 0.04 0.70
CA ASP A 29 -7.00 0.14 0.12
C ASP A 29 -7.48 -1.18 -0.49
N ILE A 30 -7.27 -2.27 0.26
CA ILE A 30 -7.63 -3.60 -0.19
C ILE A 30 -9.10 -3.92 0.09
N LEU A 31 -9.64 -3.35 1.16
CA LEU A 31 -11.00 -3.62 1.62
C LEU A 31 -12.01 -2.62 1.03
N ALA A 32 -13.27 -3.05 0.95
CA ALA A 32 -14.37 -2.20 0.53
C ALA A 32 -14.97 -1.44 1.72
N ASN A 33 -15.47 -0.22 1.47
CA ASN A 33 -16.36 0.51 2.37
C ASN A 33 -17.83 0.28 1.95
N ARG A 34 -18.74 0.36 2.92
CA ARG A 34 -20.18 0.19 2.69
C ARG A 34 -21.00 1.44 2.98
N SER A 35 -20.63 2.19 4.03
CA SER A 35 -21.46 3.27 4.55
C SER A 35 -20.81 4.64 4.44
N GLY A 36 -19.48 4.71 4.44
CA GLY A 36 -18.71 5.92 4.61
C GLY A 36 -18.62 6.38 6.09
N ASP A 37 -19.25 5.64 7.02
CA ASP A 37 -19.05 5.82 8.47
C ASP A 37 -17.88 4.96 8.91
N PRO A 38 -16.84 5.54 9.53
CA PRO A 38 -15.62 4.82 9.91
C PRO A 38 -15.83 3.60 10.80
N ASP A 39 -16.74 3.69 11.76
CA ASP A 39 -16.97 2.62 12.75
C ASP A 39 -17.81 1.48 12.16
N ILE A 40 -18.79 1.82 11.31
CA ILE A 40 -19.59 0.83 10.56
C ILE A 40 -18.70 0.11 9.55
N ASP A 41 -17.88 0.84 8.81
CA ASP A 41 -16.99 0.26 7.82
C ASP A 41 -15.91 -0.61 8.47
N ALA A 42 -15.31 -0.17 9.57
CA ALA A 42 -14.35 -0.98 10.33
C ALA A 42 -14.98 -2.29 10.86
N ALA A 43 -16.20 -2.22 11.40
CA ALA A 43 -16.91 -3.41 11.90
C ALA A 43 -17.23 -4.41 10.75
N PHE A 44 -17.65 -3.91 9.60
CA PHE A 44 -17.84 -4.73 8.41
C PHE A 44 -16.54 -5.39 7.95
N GLN A 45 -15.45 -4.65 7.94
CA GLN A 45 -14.13 -5.09 7.50
C GLN A 45 -13.51 -6.15 8.40
N LEU A 46 -13.94 -6.32 9.66
CA LEU A 46 -13.48 -7.41 10.54
C LEU A 46 -13.73 -8.83 9.96
N ASN A 47 -14.79 -9.01 9.18
CA ASN A 47 -15.01 -10.27 8.46
C ASN A 47 -14.24 -10.28 7.15
N ALA A 48 -14.21 -9.16 6.44
CA ALA A 48 -13.55 -9.05 5.15
C ALA A 48 -12.04 -9.35 5.22
N ILE A 49 -11.35 -8.99 6.33
CA ILE A 49 -9.92 -9.33 6.50
C ILE A 49 -9.68 -10.84 6.63
N ARG A 50 -10.63 -11.61 7.20
CA ARG A 50 -10.53 -13.07 7.26
C ARG A 50 -10.72 -13.70 5.89
N GLU A 51 -11.73 -13.22 5.15
CA GLU A 51 -11.99 -13.66 3.78
C GLU A 51 -10.81 -13.35 2.85
N LEU A 52 -10.17 -12.17 3.02
CA LEU A 52 -8.95 -11.78 2.33
C LEU A 52 -7.78 -12.73 2.66
N ASP A 53 -7.58 -13.03 3.95
CA ASP A 53 -6.51 -13.91 4.42
C ASP A 53 -6.66 -15.32 3.86
N ASP A 54 -7.88 -15.88 3.94
CA ASP A 54 -8.21 -17.20 3.40
C ASP A 54 -8.00 -17.23 1.88
N PHE A 55 -8.46 -16.19 1.15
CA PHE A 55 -8.24 -16.07 -0.29
C PHE A 55 -6.74 -16.03 -0.64
N CYS A 56 -5.96 -15.20 0.05
CA CYS A 56 -4.51 -15.11 -0.16
C CYS A 56 -3.82 -16.46 0.07
N GLY A 57 -4.27 -17.24 1.06
CA GLY A 57 -3.78 -18.59 1.33
C GLY A 57 -3.97 -19.56 0.16
N THR A 58 -4.95 -19.32 -0.73
CA THR A 58 -5.20 -20.16 -1.93
C THR A 58 -4.30 -19.81 -3.12
N LEU A 59 -3.64 -18.65 -3.13
CA LEU A 59 -2.91 -18.14 -4.29
C LEU A 59 -1.52 -18.78 -4.49
N GLY A 60 -1.02 -19.54 -3.50
CA GLY A 60 0.24 -20.28 -3.61
C GLY A 60 1.50 -19.42 -3.49
N PHE A 61 1.42 -18.20 -2.97
CA PHE A 61 2.60 -17.39 -2.63
C PHE A 61 3.26 -17.89 -1.36
N ARG A 62 4.60 -17.87 -1.33
CA ARG A 62 5.36 -18.19 -0.12
C ARG A 62 5.20 -17.11 0.96
N HIS A 63 5.03 -15.86 0.55
CA HIS A 63 4.87 -14.72 1.44
C HIS A 63 3.82 -13.76 0.87
N VAL A 64 2.96 -13.26 1.73
CA VAL A 64 2.01 -12.17 1.42
C VAL A 64 2.23 -11.05 2.41
N LEU A 65 2.53 -9.85 1.92
CA LEU A 65 2.71 -8.64 2.73
C LEU A 65 1.53 -7.69 2.50
N LEU A 66 1.05 -7.08 3.56
CA LEU A 66 -0.05 -6.12 3.53
C LEU A 66 0.31 -4.88 4.34
N ILE A 67 0.06 -3.70 3.80
CA ILE A 67 -0.15 -2.48 4.57
C ILE A 67 -1.59 -2.03 4.45
N ALA A 68 -2.10 -1.25 5.39
CA ALA A 68 -3.39 -0.58 5.24
C ALA A 68 -3.28 0.63 4.30
N GLY A 69 -4.42 1.04 3.74
CA GLY A 69 -4.63 2.32 3.11
C GLY A 69 -5.73 3.12 3.82
N ASN A 70 -6.13 4.24 3.22
CA ASN A 70 -7.10 5.14 3.86
C ASN A 70 -8.53 4.58 3.91
N HIS A 71 -8.86 3.58 3.12
CA HIS A 71 -10.14 2.89 3.19
C HIS A 71 -10.14 1.69 4.15
N ASP A 72 -8.99 1.27 4.67
CA ASP A 72 -8.86 0.07 5.52
C ASP A 72 -9.04 0.41 7.01
N TRP A 73 -10.23 0.95 7.37
CA TRP A 73 -10.59 1.43 8.70
C TRP A 73 -10.39 0.42 9.82
N VAL A 74 -10.50 -0.87 9.50
CA VAL A 74 -10.36 -1.95 10.47
C VAL A 74 -9.01 -1.92 11.19
N PHE A 75 -7.93 -1.55 10.52
CA PHE A 75 -6.60 -1.50 11.13
C PHE A 75 -6.37 -0.24 11.97
N GLU A 76 -7.04 0.86 11.65
CA GLU A 76 -7.00 2.07 12.48
C GLU A 76 -7.86 1.93 13.73
N ARG A 77 -9.09 1.41 13.60
CA ARG A 77 -10.06 1.29 14.70
C ARG A 77 -9.79 0.12 15.63
N TYR A 78 -9.31 -0.99 15.12
CA TYR A 78 -9.06 -2.22 15.88
C TYR A 78 -7.57 -2.60 15.79
N LYS A 79 -6.75 -2.05 16.68
CA LYS A 79 -5.28 -2.22 16.67
C LYS A 79 -4.79 -3.68 16.63
N ASP A 80 -5.59 -4.60 17.14
CA ASP A 80 -5.29 -6.05 17.15
C ASP A 80 -5.92 -6.81 15.96
N ALA A 81 -6.57 -6.12 15.01
CA ALA A 81 -7.24 -6.76 13.88
C ALA A 81 -6.29 -7.64 13.05
N HIS A 82 -5.03 -7.23 12.91
CA HIS A 82 -4.01 -7.99 12.18
C HIS A 82 -3.74 -9.39 12.77
N ARG A 83 -4.08 -9.65 14.06
CA ARG A 83 -3.83 -10.96 14.72
C ARG A 83 -4.69 -12.08 14.17
N VAL A 84 -5.75 -11.78 13.42
CA VAL A 84 -6.57 -12.83 12.77
C VAL A 84 -5.95 -13.35 11.48
N LEU A 85 -4.98 -12.63 10.92
CA LEU A 85 -4.28 -12.98 9.68
C LEU A 85 -3.30 -14.13 9.94
N LYS A 86 -3.37 -15.17 9.13
CA LYS A 86 -2.53 -16.39 9.23
C LYS A 86 -1.62 -16.55 8.01
N ASN A 87 -2.07 -16.09 6.86
CA ASN A 87 -1.40 -16.19 5.58
C ASN A 87 -0.74 -14.87 5.16
N ILE A 88 -1.11 -13.76 5.82
CA ILE A 88 -0.67 -12.40 5.51
C ILE A 88 0.17 -11.83 6.64
N VAL A 89 1.33 -11.27 6.34
CA VAL A 89 2.13 -10.46 7.25
C VAL A 89 1.71 -8.99 7.08
N TYR A 90 1.06 -8.44 8.10
CA TYR A 90 0.68 -7.03 8.13
C TYR A 90 1.84 -6.17 8.60
N LEU A 91 2.11 -5.08 7.90
CA LEU A 91 3.14 -4.11 8.24
C LEU A 91 2.50 -2.75 8.53
N GLU A 92 2.76 -2.22 9.72
CA GLU A 92 2.44 -0.85 10.15
C GLU A 92 3.67 -0.30 10.85
N ASP A 93 4.36 0.64 10.22
CA ASP A 93 5.65 1.19 10.65
C ASP A 93 6.63 0.12 11.13
N SER A 94 6.70 -0.94 10.38
CA SER A 94 7.45 -2.14 10.73
C SER A 94 8.15 -2.77 9.54
N ARG A 95 9.14 -3.60 9.84
CA ARG A 95 9.93 -4.30 8.81
C ARG A 95 9.75 -5.80 8.87
N THR A 96 9.98 -6.43 7.73
CA THR A 96 10.23 -7.87 7.62
C THR A 96 11.40 -8.11 6.67
N GLU A 97 12.04 -9.27 6.77
CA GLU A 97 13.11 -9.67 5.89
C GLU A 97 12.77 -11.03 5.26
N ILE A 98 12.91 -11.13 3.93
CA ILE A 98 12.64 -12.33 3.16
C ILE A 98 13.84 -12.57 2.25
N GLU A 99 14.52 -13.71 2.43
CA GLU A 99 15.70 -14.10 1.64
C GLU A 99 16.78 -12.99 1.57
N GLY A 100 17.00 -12.27 2.68
CA GLY A 100 17.98 -11.17 2.76
C GLY A 100 17.52 -9.85 2.19
N VAL A 101 16.31 -9.75 1.65
CA VAL A 101 15.69 -8.49 1.18
C VAL A 101 14.88 -7.88 2.31
N LYS A 102 15.11 -6.60 2.61
CA LYS A 102 14.49 -5.85 3.72
C LYS A 102 13.31 -5.03 3.23
N PHE A 103 12.13 -5.38 3.72
CA PHE A 103 10.87 -4.69 3.43
C PHE A 103 10.47 -3.80 4.60
N TRP A 104 9.98 -2.61 4.31
CA TRP A 104 9.34 -1.70 5.28
C TRP A 104 7.96 -1.33 4.77
N GLY A 105 6.95 -1.36 5.67
CA GLY A 105 5.57 -0.99 5.36
C GLY A 105 5.04 0.11 6.27
N SER A 106 4.33 1.11 5.70
CA SER A 106 3.69 2.21 6.43
C SER A 106 2.39 2.65 5.73
N PRO A 107 1.25 2.76 6.46
CA PRO A 107 -0.03 3.15 5.89
C PRO A 107 -0.25 4.66 5.79
N HIS A 108 0.56 5.46 6.48
CA HIS A 108 0.32 6.88 6.68
C HIS A 108 0.39 7.72 5.40
N GLN A 109 -0.39 8.82 5.37
CA GLN A 109 -0.45 9.70 4.21
C GLN A 109 -0.87 11.13 4.58
N PRO A 110 -0.63 12.12 3.69
CA PRO A 110 -1.18 13.46 3.83
C PRO A 110 -2.71 13.43 3.84
N TRP A 111 -3.30 14.33 4.64
CA TRP A 111 -4.76 14.47 4.78
C TRP A 111 -5.45 14.63 3.43
N PHE A 112 -6.42 13.74 3.20
CA PHE A 112 -7.33 13.76 2.06
C PHE A 112 -8.69 13.27 2.55
N PHE A 113 -9.68 14.17 2.64
CA PHE A 113 -10.95 13.94 3.33
C PHE A 113 -10.74 13.39 4.76
N ASP A 114 -11.80 12.89 5.40
CA ASP A 114 -11.73 12.29 6.75
C ASP A 114 -11.60 10.76 6.65
N TRP A 115 -10.48 10.28 6.08
CA TRP A 115 -10.17 8.87 5.92
C TRP A 115 -9.17 8.37 6.96
N ALA A 116 -8.98 7.05 7.04
CA ALA A 116 -8.02 6.44 7.95
C ALA A 116 -6.57 6.85 7.63
N PHE A 117 -5.68 6.77 8.62
CA PHE A 117 -4.23 7.02 8.53
C PHE A 117 -3.82 8.40 7.98
N ASN A 118 -4.74 9.35 7.98
CA ASN A 118 -4.52 10.71 7.51
C ASN A 118 -3.81 11.57 8.56
N HIS A 119 -2.84 12.37 8.10
CA HIS A 119 -2.14 13.34 8.93
C HIS A 119 -1.97 14.68 8.19
N PRO A 120 -1.89 15.80 8.93
CA PRO A 120 -1.67 17.10 8.29
C PRO A 120 -0.43 17.07 7.39
N ARG A 121 -0.58 17.53 6.13
CA ARG A 121 0.51 17.67 5.17
C ARG A 121 1.61 18.56 5.79
N ASN A 122 2.86 18.15 5.66
CA ASN A 122 4.00 18.83 6.28
C ASN A 122 3.94 18.92 7.82
N GLY A 123 3.09 18.11 8.47
CA GLY A 123 2.97 18.04 9.93
C GLY A 123 4.06 17.20 10.59
N THR A 124 4.23 17.41 11.92
CA THR A 124 5.19 16.64 12.73
C THR A 124 4.91 15.15 12.77
N ALA A 125 3.63 14.74 12.66
CA ALA A 125 3.24 13.33 12.65
C ALA A 125 3.81 12.61 11.43
N LEU A 126 3.60 13.14 10.20
CA LEU A 126 4.19 12.56 8.99
C LEU A 126 5.71 12.56 9.03
N ALA A 127 6.33 13.65 9.50
CA ALA A 127 7.79 13.72 9.66
C ALA A 127 8.30 12.61 10.61
N HIS A 128 7.57 12.34 11.70
CA HIS A 128 7.88 11.27 12.64
C HIS A 128 7.78 9.90 11.96
N TYR A 129 6.65 9.55 11.32
CA TYR A 129 6.47 8.24 10.68
C TYR A 129 7.51 7.98 9.59
N TRP A 130 7.82 8.97 8.75
CA TRP A 130 8.84 8.81 7.74
C TRP A 130 10.25 8.67 8.33
N SER A 131 10.52 9.26 9.50
CA SER A 131 11.82 9.09 10.18
C SER A 131 12.05 7.66 10.68
N LEU A 132 10.98 6.87 10.90
CA LEU A 132 11.06 5.47 11.33
C LEU A 132 11.56 4.54 10.22
N ILE A 133 11.45 4.91 8.94
CA ILE A 133 11.91 4.09 7.82
C ILE A 133 13.41 3.85 7.95
N PRO A 134 13.91 2.61 8.08
CA PRO A 134 15.34 2.35 8.21
C PRO A 134 16.11 2.73 6.94
N GLY A 135 17.35 3.23 7.11
CA GLY A 135 18.20 3.63 5.99
C GLY A 135 18.69 2.47 5.11
N ASP A 136 18.54 1.23 5.57
CA ASP A 136 18.93 0.01 4.87
C ASP A 136 17.74 -0.74 4.25
N THR A 137 16.59 -0.07 4.07
CA THR A 137 15.39 -0.61 3.44
C THR A 137 15.62 -0.85 1.94
N ASP A 138 15.43 -2.09 1.47
CA ASP A 138 15.51 -2.45 0.04
C ASP A 138 14.18 -2.18 -0.69
N VAL A 139 13.06 -2.57 -0.10
CA VAL A 139 11.71 -2.41 -0.64
C VAL A 139 10.87 -1.60 0.36
N LEU A 140 10.51 -0.40 -0.04
CA LEU A 140 9.62 0.47 0.72
C LEU A 140 8.19 0.32 0.19
N ILE A 141 7.22 0.15 1.10
CA ILE A 141 5.81 0.05 0.79
C ILE A 141 5.09 1.15 1.57
N THR A 142 4.48 2.11 0.87
CA THR A 142 3.61 3.14 1.47
C THR A 142 2.27 3.15 0.76
N HIS A 143 1.19 3.59 1.41
CA HIS A 143 -0.06 3.69 0.68
C HIS A 143 -0.04 4.84 -0.32
N GLY A 144 0.27 6.07 0.13
CA GLY A 144 0.38 7.24 -0.73
C GLY A 144 1.74 7.37 -1.43
N PRO A 145 1.78 8.05 -2.60
CA PRO A 145 3.00 8.31 -3.37
C PRO A 145 3.88 9.40 -2.74
N PRO A 146 5.18 9.42 -3.06
CA PRO A 146 6.04 10.59 -2.85
C PRO A 146 5.70 11.69 -3.86
N PHE A 147 5.87 12.97 -3.47
CA PHE A 147 5.52 14.13 -4.30
C PHE A 147 6.25 14.13 -5.65
N GLY A 148 5.49 14.38 -6.74
CA GLY A 148 6.00 14.50 -8.11
C GLY A 148 6.34 13.17 -8.79
N ILE A 149 5.95 12.03 -8.20
CA ILE A 149 6.28 10.71 -8.75
C ILE A 149 5.03 9.83 -8.79
N LEU A 150 4.43 9.66 -9.98
CA LEU A 150 3.22 8.88 -10.21
C LEU A 150 2.08 9.26 -9.23
N ASP A 151 1.85 10.57 -9.10
CA ASP A 151 0.98 11.16 -8.09
C ASP A 151 -0.01 12.20 -8.66
N LEU A 152 -0.27 12.14 -9.96
CA LEU A 152 -1.22 13.04 -10.63
C LEU A 152 -2.63 12.43 -10.59
N PRO A 153 -3.60 13.03 -9.87
CA PRO A 153 -4.99 12.60 -9.92
C PRO A 153 -5.52 12.64 -11.37
N PHE A 154 -6.27 11.61 -11.75
CA PHE A 154 -6.77 11.46 -13.13
C PHE A 154 -5.66 11.52 -14.22
N GLY A 155 -4.39 11.24 -13.85
CA GLY A 155 -3.24 11.39 -14.74
C GLY A 155 -2.90 12.83 -15.13
N LYS A 156 -3.53 13.82 -14.49
CA LYS A 156 -3.37 15.28 -14.73
C LYS A 156 -3.68 16.07 -13.45
N GLY A 157 -3.42 17.36 -13.48
CA GLY A 157 -3.62 18.27 -12.35
C GLY A 157 -2.35 18.50 -11.55
N GLU A 158 -2.51 18.93 -10.29
CA GLU A 158 -1.39 19.17 -9.39
C GLU A 158 -0.94 17.86 -8.70
N PRO A 159 0.37 17.69 -8.45
CA PRO A 159 0.88 16.57 -7.69
C PRO A 159 0.23 16.46 -6.30
N ALA A 160 -0.23 15.26 -5.93
CA ALA A 160 -0.91 15.00 -4.67
C ALA A 160 -0.05 14.25 -3.64
N GLY A 161 1.13 13.75 -4.04
CA GLY A 161 2.04 12.99 -3.20
C GLY A 161 2.62 13.79 -2.02
N CYS A 162 3.33 13.10 -1.13
CA CYS A 162 3.89 13.64 0.11
C CYS A 162 5.32 14.16 -0.09
N GLU A 163 5.57 15.44 0.19
CA GLU A 163 6.89 16.08 0.09
C GLU A 163 7.88 15.51 1.12
N LEU A 164 7.41 15.30 2.36
CA LEU A 164 8.23 14.72 3.43
C LEU A 164 8.64 13.27 3.11
N LEU A 165 7.73 12.50 2.52
CA LEU A 165 8.04 11.15 2.05
C LEU A 165 9.09 11.18 0.93
N LEU A 166 8.95 12.09 -0.05
CA LEU A 166 9.94 12.25 -1.12
C LEU A 166 11.34 12.53 -0.54
N HIS A 167 11.44 13.41 0.47
CA HIS A 167 12.69 13.69 1.12
C HIS A 167 13.28 12.42 1.74
N ARG A 168 12.49 11.68 2.52
CA ARG A 168 12.95 10.44 3.17
C ARG A 168 13.34 9.36 2.17
N VAL A 169 12.57 9.17 1.09
CA VAL A 169 12.88 8.21 0.03
C VAL A 169 14.23 8.52 -0.64
N ARG A 170 14.56 9.80 -0.83
CA ARG A 170 15.87 10.20 -1.38
C ARG A 170 17.03 9.88 -0.43
N GLU A 171 16.83 9.99 0.89
CA GLU A 171 17.84 9.60 1.88
C GLU A 171 18.05 8.10 1.95
N VAL A 172 16.96 7.32 2.02
CA VAL A 172 16.97 5.85 2.11
C VAL A 172 17.44 5.24 0.79
N ASN A 173 17.03 5.81 -0.33
CA ASN A 173 17.35 5.38 -1.70
C ASN A 173 17.10 3.86 -1.90
N PRO A 174 15.85 3.36 -1.64
CA PRO A 174 15.51 1.95 -1.74
C PRO A 174 15.66 1.46 -3.19
N ARG A 175 15.75 0.14 -3.39
CA ARG A 175 15.72 -0.47 -4.75
C ARG A 175 14.35 -0.31 -5.40
N VAL A 176 13.28 -0.48 -4.58
CA VAL A 176 11.89 -0.36 -5.04
C VAL A 176 11.08 0.44 -4.02
N HIS A 177 10.24 1.34 -4.50
CA HIS A 177 9.20 2.00 -3.71
C HIS A 177 7.83 1.72 -4.33
N ILE A 178 6.98 1.00 -3.61
CA ILE A 178 5.65 0.54 -4.02
C ILE A 178 4.61 1.38 -3.30
N PHE A 179 3.58 1.84 -4.03
CA PHE A 179 2.47 2.63 -3.49
C PHE A 179 1.24 2.53 -4.39
N GLY A 180 0.14 3.16 -3.97
CA GLY A 180 -1.11 3.28 -4.70
C GLY A 180 -1.77 4.63 -4.51
N HIS A 181 -3.03 4.65 -4.00
CA HIS A 181 -3.82 5.81 -3.62
C HIS A 181 -4.23 6.74 -4.77
N ILE A 182 -3.36 7.05 -5.70
CA ILE A 182 -3.64 7.91 -6.86
C ILE A 182 -3.90 7.03 -8.08
N HIS A 183 -5.18 6.66 -8.26
CA HIS A 183 -5.62 5.69 -9.28
C HIS A 183 -5.20 6.08 -10.69
N GLY A 184 -5.30 7.38 -11.04
CA GLY A 184 -4.95 7.90 -12.36
C GLY A 184 -3.47 7.85 -12.73
N SER A 185 -2.61 7.43 -11.79
CA SER A 185 -1.16 7.39 -12.00
C SER A 185 -0.56 5.98 -11.96
N TYR A 186 -1.39 4.95 -12.19
CA TYR A 186 -0.90 3.57 -12.31
C TYR A 186 0.29 3.46 -13.28
N GLY A 187 1.35 2.77 -12.86
CA GLY A 187 2.53 2.56 -13.70
C GLY A 187 3.84 2.41 -12.94
N LYS A 188 4.95 2.46 -13.69
CA LYS A 188 6.31 2.36 -13.17
C LYS A 188 7.17 3.52 -13.66
N LYS A 189 8.10 3.98 -12.82
CA LYS A 189 9.08 5.02 -13.16
C LYS A 189 10.41 4.74 -12.49
N GLN A 190 11.48 4.62 -13.28
CA GLN A 190 12.84 4.50 -12.74
C GLN A 190 13.43 5.88 -12.52
N ILE A 191 13.91 6.16 -11.31
CA ILE A 191 14.66 7.40 -11.00
C ILE A 191 15.91 7.00 -10.20
N GLY A 192 17.08 7.20 -10.78
CA GLY A 192 18.32 6.73 -10.18
C GLY A 192 18.30 5.22 -9.94
N ARG A 193 18.57 4.81 -8.69
CA ARG A 193 18.52 3.40 -8.27
C ARG A 193 17.09 2.91 -8.02
N THR A 194 16.17 3.80 -7.67
CA THR A 194 14.83 3.42 -7.19
C THR A 194 13.85 3.22 -8.34
N LEU A 195 13.22 2.05 -8.40
CA LEU A 195 12.03 1.79 -9.20
C LEU A 195 10.78 2.19 -8.39
N PHE A 196 10.08 3.22 -8.82
CA PHE A 196 8.80 3.65 -8.27
C PHE A 196 7.66 2.92 -8.97
N VAL A 197 6.70 2.41 -8.20
CA VAL A 197 5.58 1.61 -8.71
C VAL A 197 4.28 2.06 -8.07
N ASN A 198 3.41 2.70 -8.85
CA ASN A 198 2.02 2.89 -8.48
C ASN A 198 1.25 1.64 -8.94
N ALA A 199 0.71 0.88 -7.98
CA ALA A 199 0.15 -0.45 -8.19
C ALA A 199 -1.39 -0.50 -8.13
N CYS A 200 -2.08 0.64 -8.28
CA CYS A 200 -3.54 0.72 -8.21
C CYS A 200 -4.21 -0.26 -9.18
N LEU A 201 -4.98 -1.20 -8.65
CA LEU A 201 -5.77 -2.15 -9.43
C LEU A 201 -6.96 -1.46 -10.09
N CYS A 202 -7.66 -0.63 -9.33
CA CYS A 202 -8.85 0.06 -9.79
C CYS A 202 -8.50 1.40 -10.45
N ASN A 203 -9.35 1.80 -11.40
CA ASN A 203 -9.38 3.15 -11.93
C ASN A 203 -10.17 4.09 -11.03
N GLU A 204 -10.35 5.36 -11.42
CA GLU A 204 -11.10 6.39 -10.69
C GLU A 204 -12.60 6.07 -10.51
N ALA A 205 -13.15 5.15 -11.29
CA ALA A 205 -14.52 4.65 -11.17
C ALA A 205 -14.60 3.38 -10.29
N TYR A 206 -13.49 3.03 -9.65
CA TYR A 206 -13.35 1.79 -8.88
C TYR A 206 -13.48 0.50 -9.69
N ASP A 207 -13.29 0.54 -11.01
CA ASP A 207 -13.26 -0.67 -11.85
C ASP A 207 -11.85 -1.28 -11.83
N PRO A 208 -11.71 -2.61 -11.64
CA PRO A 208 -10.41 -3.29 -11.58
C PRO A 208 -9.85 -3.53 -13.00
N VAL A 209 -9.32 -2.46 -13.60
CA VAL A 209 -8.88 -2.46 -15.02
C VAL A 209 -7.38 -2.69 -15.18
N ASN A 210 -6.59 -2.44 -14.14
CA ASN A 210 -5.14 -2.55 -14.22
C ASN A 210 -4.67 -3.94 -13.74
N PRO A 211 -3.71 -4.59 -14.43
CA PRO A 211 -3.14 -5.84 -13.92
C PRO A 211 -2.21 -5.58 -12.72
N PRO A 212 -2.05 -6.56 -11.80
CA PRO A 212 -0.99 -6.51 -10.80
C PRO A 212 0.38 -6.34 -11.47
N GLN A 213 1.24 -5.52 -10.87
CA GLN A 213 2.59 -5.24 -11.38
C GLN A 213 3.54 -6.39 -11.02
N VAL A 214 4.45 -6.73 -11.94
CA VAL A 214 5.50 -7.75 -11.73
C VAL A 214 6.85 -7.05 -11.62
N ILE A 215 7.63 -7.36 -10.58
CA ILE A 215 8.96 -6.80 -10.33
C ILE A 215 9.93 -7.94 -10.08
N ASP A 216 11.02 -8.00 -10.82
CA ASP A 216 12.13 -8.93 -10.59
C ASP A 216 13.24 -8.19 -9.81
N LEU A 217 13.55 -8.66 -8.58
CA LEU A 217 14.59 -8.14 -7.68
C LEU A 217 15.91 -8.91 -7.84
#